data_9bbf562cd4400c192ab981e8124c7419
#
_entry.id   9bbf562cd4400c192ab981e8124c7419
#
_cell.length_a   1.000
_cell.length_b   1.000
_cell.length_c   1.000
_cell.angle_alpha   90.00
_cell.angle_beta   90.00
_cell.angle_gamma   90.00
#
_symmetry.space_group_name_H-M   'P 1'
#
loop_
_entity.id
_entity.type
_entity.pdbx_description
1 polymer ?
#
loop_
_entity_poly.entity_id
_entity_poly.type
_entity_poly.pdbx_seq_one_letter_code
_entity_poly.pdbx_strand_id
1 'polypeptide(L)' 'MKLLIGASSSKMFHLKEFSQKLEKYNVKTKLVFDSDYADGFPSRKIKNWFGSN' A
#
# COMPACT_ATOMS: atom_id res chain seq x y z
N MET A 1 -10.82 7.48 -1.52
CA MET A 1 -10.75 6.03 -1.27
C MET A 1 -9.32 5.60 -1.07
N LYS A 2 -9.07 4.76 -0.11
CA LYS A 2 -7.73 4.23 0.16
C LYS A 2 -7.71 2.74 -0.13
N LEU A 3 -6.62 2.25 -0.72
CA LEU A 3 -6.47 0.87 -1.12
C LEU A 3 -5.09 0.35 -0.73
N LEU A 4 -5.06 -0.82 -0.06
CA LEU A 4 -3.81 -1.52 0.21
C LEU A 4 -3.50 -2.47 -0.93
N ILE A 5 -2.25 -2.48 -1.36
CA ILE A 5 -1.79 -3.39 -2.41
C ILE A 5 -0.68 -4.24 -1.84
N GLY A 6 -0.91 -5.54 -1.75
CA GLY A 6 0.13 -6.48 -1.33
C GLY A 6 1.17 -6.65 -2.42
N ALA A 7 2.44 -6.57 -2.05
CA ALA A 7 3.53 -6.60 -3.01
C ALA A 7 4.69 -7.45 -2.49
N SER A 8 5.31 -8.19 -3.41
CA SER A 8 6.64 -8.74 -3.17
C SER A 8 7.66 -7.77 -3.75
N SER A 9 8.87 -7.81 -3.22
CA SER A 9 9.92 -6.91 -3.68
C SER A 9 10.22 -7.07 -5.18
N SER A 10 10.06 -8.28 -5.70
CA SER A 10 10.33 -8.56 -7.11
C SER A 10 9.29 -7.95 -8.05
N LYS A 11 8.10 -7.65 -7.55
CA LYS A 11 7.01 -7.09 -8.36
C LYS A 11 6.69 -5.64 -8.01
N MET A 12 7.52 -5.03 -7.18
CA MET A 12 7.31 -3.67 -6.72
C MET A 12 7.18 -2.67 -7.87
N PHE A 13 7.98 -2.84 -8.91
CA PHE A 13 8.01 -1.92 -10.04
C PHE A 13 6.64 -1.86 -10.74
N HIS A 14 6.08 -3.02 -11.04
CA HIS A 14 4.77 -3.10 -11.70
C HIS A 14 3.66 -2.55 -10.84
N LEU A 15 3.75 -2.79 -9.54
CA LEU A 15 2.73 -2.30 -8.63
C LEU A 15 2.79 -0.80 -8.43
N LYS A 16 3.97 -0.20 -8.53
CA LYS A 16 4.10 1.25 -8.52
C LYS A 16 3.39 1.89 -9.72
N GLU A 17 3.56 1.30 -10.91
CA GLU A 17 2.87 1.78 -12.10
C GLU A 17 1.35 1.70 -11.93
N PHE A 18 0.89 0.59 -11.40
CA PHE A 18 -0.54 0.39 -11.13
C PHE A 18 -1.06 1.42 -10.14
N SER A 19 -0.30 1.66 -9.08
CA SER A 19 -0.64 2.65 -8.08
C SER A 19 -0.77 4.05 -8.68
N GLN A 20 0.16 4.42 -9.56
CA GLN A 20 0.11 5.73 -10.22
C GLN A 20 -1.14 5.88 -11.08
N LYS A 21 -1.54 4.82 -11.76
CA LYS A 21 -2.78 4.85 -12.55
C LYS A 21 -4.00 5.06 -11.67
N LEU A 22 -4.02 4.41 -10.51
CA LEU A 22 -5.15 4.57 -9.59
C LEU A 22 -5.25 5.97 -9.02
N GLU A 23 -4.13 6.65 -8.84
CA GLU A 23 -4.14 8.02 -8.33
C GLU A 23 -4.91 8.97 -9.24
N LYS A 24 -4.93 8.69 -10.56
CA LYS A 24 -5.70 9.48 -11.51
C LYS A 24 -7.20 9.42 -11.25
N TYR A 25 -7.64 8.40 -10.54
CA TYR A 25 -9.05 8.20 -10.19
C TYR A 25 -9.34 8.57 -8.74
N ASN A 26 -8.44 9.33 -8.11
CA ASN A 26 -8.56 9.73 -6.69
C ASN A 26 -8.51 8.55 -5.73
N VAL A 27 -7.84 7.47 -6.11
CA VAL A 27 -7.63 6.33 -5.24
C VAL A 27 -6.21 6.43 -4.67
N LYS A 28 -6.12 6.63 -3.35
CA LYS A 28 -4.83 6.63 -2.66
C LYS A 28 -4.43 5.19 -2.38
N THR A 29 -3.21 4.83 -2.72
CA THR A 29 -2.73 3.46 -2.56
C THR A 29 -1.55 3.41 -1.62
N LYS A 30 -1.36 2.26 -0.97
CA LYS A 30 -0.18 1.98 -0.17
C LYS A 30 0.28 0.58 -0.48
N LEU A 31 1.55 0.45 -0.84
CA LEU A 31 2.16 -0.85 -1.06
C LEU A 31 2.54 -1.48 0.28
N VAL A 32 2.17 -2.74 0.44
CA VAL A 32 2.41 -3.50 1.67
C VAL A 32 3.37 -4.63 1.35
N PHE A 33 4.46 -4.72 2.09
CA PHE A 33 5.51 -5.71 1.89
C PHE A 33 5.54 -6.70 3.04
N ASP A 34 6.31 -7.77 2.88
CA ASP A 34 6.46 -8.79 3.90
C ASP A 34 6.89 -8.20 5.25
N SER A 35 7.75 -7.18 5.22
CA SER A 35 8.20 -6.53 6.45
C SER A 35 7.06 -5.86 7.21
N ASP A 36 5.98 -5.50 6.55
CA ASP A 36 4.83 -4.88 7.19
C ASP A 36 4.00 -5.89 7.99
N TYR A 37 4.21 -7.19 7.76
CA TYR A 37 3.52 -8.24 8.50
C TYR A 37 4.32 -8.75 9.69
N ALA A 38 5.59 -8.34 9.83
CA ALA A 38 6.48 -8.84 10.87
C ALA A 38 5.98 -8.53 12.29
N ASP A 39 5.34 -7.38 12.47
CA ASP A 39 4.80 -6.92 13.75
C ASP A 39 3.29 -7.19 13.88
N GLY A 40 2.78 -8.06 13.02
CA GLY A 40 1.35 -8.31 12.95
C GLY A 40 0.66 -7.41 11.94
N PHE A 41 -0.42 -7.88 11.37
CA PHE A 41 -1.16 -7.13 10.36
C PHE A 41 -2.55 -6.79 10.90
N PRO A 42 -3.00 -5.53 10.73
CA PRO A 42 -2.28 -4.41 10.10
C PRO A 42 -1.23 -3.80 11.03
N SER A 43 -0.08 -3.43 10.47
CA SER A 43 0.97 -2.77 11.23
C SER A 43 0.54 -1.38 11.66
N ARG A 44 1.32 -0.79 12.61
CA ARG A 44 1.04 0.58 13.06
C ARG A 44 1.12 1.58 11.90
N LYS A 45 2.07 1.39 10.98
CA LYS A 45 2.21 2.26 9.82
C LYS A 45 0.95 2.24 8.96
N ILE A 46 0.40 1.06 8.74
CA ILE A 46 -0.80 0.89 7.93
C ILE A 46 -2.00 1.53 8.62
N LYS A 47 -2.14 1.30 9.93
CA LYS A 47 -3.23 1.91 10.71
C LYS A 47 -3.16 3.42 10.66
N ASN A 48 -1.95 3.99 10.82
CA ASN A 48 -1.77 5.43 10.79
C ASN A 48 -2.11 6.00 9.41
N TRP A 49 -1.73 5.28 8.35
CA TRP A 49 -2.04 5.72 7.00
C TRP A 49 -3.54 5.75 6.74
N PHE A 50 -4.28 4.73 7.18
CA PHE A 50 -5.74 4.72 7.04
C PHE A 50 -6.42 5.79 7.88
N GLY A 51 -5.86 6.10 9.03
CA GLY A 51 -6.41 7.13 9.91
C GLY A 51 -6.07 8.55 9.48
N SER A 52 -5.15 8.73 8.54
CA SER A 52 -4.80 10.06 8.03
C SER A 52 -5.73 10.48 6.90
N ASN A 53 -5.88 11.76 6.74
CA ASN A 53 -6.68 12.30 5.64
C ASN A 53 -5.83 12.59 4.41
#